data_a2379ef5d0c1115fd4f0aeef4238c698
#
_entry.id   a2379ef5d0c1115fd4f0aeef4238c698
#
_cell.length_a   1.000
_cell.length_b   1.000
_cell.length_c   1.000
_cell.angle_alpha   90.00
_cell.angle_beta   90.00
_cell.angle_gamma   90.00
#
_symmetry.space_group_name_H-M   'P 1'
#
loop_
_entity.id
_entity.type
_entity.pdbx_description
1 polymer ?
#
loop_
_entity_poly.entity_id
_entity_poly.type
_entity_poly.pdbx_seq_one_letter_code
_entity_poly.pdbx_strand_id
1 'polypeptide(L)'
;QQYKYNPAIIIAATQGEGITAAADGQVTSVYEDPEIGMAVVVNLGDGYELTYGQLTDLTVAEGDVVTTGEIIGKVAEPTKYYSVEGCNVYLKLTKDGQPVNPLNRLSWNV
;
A
#
# COMPACT_ATOMS: atom_id res chain seq x y z
N GLN A 1 21.04 11.60 19.39
CA GLN A 1 19.90 10.75 19.10
C GLN A 1 19.15 11.20 17.87
N GLN A 2 19.04 10.34 16.93
CA GLN A 2 18.31 10.61 15.68
C GLN A 2 16.91 10.02 15.77
N TYR A 3 15.93 10.85 15.53
CA TYR A 3 14.58 10.37 15.36
C TYR A 3 14.33 10.18 13.87
N LYS A 4 14.00 8.97 13.48
CA LYS A 4 13.75 8.67 12.08
C LYS A 4 12.25 8.61 11.83
N TYR A 5 11.76 9.51 11.01
CA TYR A 5 10.36 9.52 10.62
C TYR A 5 10.08 8.32 9.70
N ASN A 6 9.09 7.53 10.08
CA ASN A 6 8.63 6.44 9.24
C ASN A 6 7.38 6.92 8.49
N PRO A 7 7.49 7.17 7.17
CA PRO A 7 6.37 7.72 6.42
C PRO A 7 5.27 6.72 6.11
N ALA A 8 5.49 5.45 6.40
CA ALA A 8 4.52 4.41 6.11
C ALA A 8 3.73 4.04 7.34
N ILE A 9 2.51 3.54 7.15
CA ILE A 9 1.77 2.90 8.22
C ILE A 9 1.66 1.41 7.93
N ILE A 10 1.63 0.62 9.01
CA ILE A 10 1.55 -0.83 8.94
C ILE A 10 0.23 -1.22 9.57
N ILE A 11 -0.65 -1.82 8.79
CA ILE A 11 -2.00 -2.14 9.24
C ILE A 11 -2.10 -3.66 9.40
N ALA A 12 -2.36 -4.11 10.62
CA ALA A 12 -2.51 -5.54 10.89
C ALA A 12 -3.65 -6.12 10.06
N ALA A 13 -3.44 -7.31 9.52
CA ALA A 13 -4.40 -7.95 8.65
C ALA A 13 -4.24 -9.47 8.74
N THR A 14 -5.19 -10.19 8.17
CA THR A 14 -5.15 -11.66 8.14
C THR A 14 -4.60 -12.11 6.78
N GLN A 15 -3.69 -13.07 6.80
CA GLN A 15 -3.13 -13.61 5.55
C GLN A 15 -4.25 -14.11 4.66
N GLY A 16 -4.20 -13.75 3.38
CA GLY A 16 -5.20 -14.12 2.40
C GLY A 16 -6.41 -13.20 2.36
N GLU A 17 -6.50 -12.25 3.27
CA GLU A 17 -7.59 -11.28 3.29
C GLU A 17 -7.51 -10.37 2.05
N GLY A 18 -8.65 -10.07 1.44
CA GLY A 18 -8.70 -9.18 0.28
C GLY A 18 -8.39 -7.75 0.66
N ILE A 19 -7.53 -7.10 -0.13
CA ILE A 19 -7.16 -5.71 0.07
C ILE A 19 -7.85 -4.88 -0.99
N THR A 20 -8.56 -3.83 -0.55
CA THR A 20 -9.30 -2.95 -1.43
C THR A 20 -8.56 -1.64 -1.63
N ALA A 21 -8.80 -1.01 -2.78
CA ALA A 21 -8.24 0.31 -3.06
C ALA A 21 -8.82 1.33 -2.08
N ALA A 22 -7.94 2.12 -1.48
CA ALA A 22 -8.30 3.12 -0.47
C ALA A 22 -8.70 4.44 -1.12
N ALA A 23 -8.45 4.60 -2.41
CA ALA A 23 -8.78 5.81 -3.16
C ALA A 23 -8.78 5.48 -4.65
N ASP A 24 -9.46 6.31 -5.43
CA ASP A 24 -9.47 6.19 -6.89
C ASP A 24 -8.12 6.60 -7.46
N GLY A 25 -7.68 5.93 -8.53
CA GLY A 25 -6.44 6.29 -9.18
C GLY A 25 -6.08 5.34 -10.30
N GLN A 26 -4.84 5.48 -10.77
CA GLN A 26 -4.31 4.62 -11.83
C GLN A 26 -3.02 3.95 -11.34
N VAL A 27 -2.93 2.65 -11.55
CA VAL A 27 -1.72 1.89 -11.20
C VAL A 27 -0.58 2.32 -12.10
N THR A 28 0.48 2.83 -11.51
CA THR A 28 1.65 3.30 -12.25
C THR A 28 2.83 2.33 -12.17
N SER A 29 2.84 1.45 -11.15
CA SER A 29 3.95 0.52 -10.98
C SER A 29 3.50 -0.68 -10.17
N VAL A 30 4.00 -1.86 -10.54
CA VAL A 30 3.85 -3.10 -9.78
C VAL A 30 5.24 -3.71 -9.72
N TYR A 31 5.74 -3.97 -8.50
CA TYR A 31 7.10 -4.51 -8.36
C TYR A 31 7.21 -5.31 -7.08
N GLU A 32 8.27 -6.11 -7.00
CA GLU A 32 8.58 -6.86 -5.79
C GLU A 32 9.79 -6.23 -5.12
N ASP A 33 9.69 -6.01 -3.82
CA ASP A 33 10.71 -5.37 -3.01
C ASP A 33 11.05 -6.28 -1.83
N PRO A 34 12.34 -6.48 -1.51
CA PRO A 34 12.70 -7.39 -0.40
C PRO A 34 12.17 -6.92 0.95
N GLU A 35 11.94 -5.63 1.12
CA GLU A 35 11.47 -5.08 2.38
C GLU A 35 9.94 -5.07 2.47
N ILE A 36 9.26 -4.57 1.44
CA ILE A 36 7.80 -4.40 1.48
C ILE A 36 7.03 -5.42 0.65
N GLY A 37 7.72 -6.44 0.09
CA GLY A 37 7.07 -7.50 -0.66
C GLY A 37 6.51 -7.01 -2.00
N MET A 38 5.47 -7.68 -2.49
CA MET A 38 4.80 -7.22 -3.70
C MET A 38 4.13 -5.88 -3.44
N ALA A 39 4.43 -4.90 -4.27
CA ALA A 39 3.96 -3.54 -4.10
C ALA A 39 3.20 -3.05 -5.33
N VAL A 40 2.17 -2.25 -5.08
CA VAL A 40 1.38 -1.58 -6.11
C VAL A 40 1.42 -0.09 -5.82
N VAL A 41 1.80 0.71 -6.81
CA VAL A 41 1.81 2.17 -6.69
C VAL A 41 0.67 2.72 -7.51
N VAL A 42 -0.16 3.56 -6.90
CA VAL A 42 -1.33 4.15 -7.53
C VAL A 42 -1.20 5.67 -7.52
N ASN A 43 -1.30 6.28 -8.69
CA ASN A 43 -1.33 7.73 -8.83
C ASN A 43 -2.76 8.20 -8.57
N LEU A 44 -2.95 9.01 -7.55
CA LEU A 44 -4.27 9.50 -7.13
C LEU A 44 -4.61 10.85 -7.75
N GLY A 45 -3.68 11.46 -8.51
CA GLY A 45 -3.86 12.80 -9.03
C GLY A 45 -3.34 13.85 -8.07
N ASP A 46 -3.18 15.07 -8.55
CA ASP A 46 -2.75 16.24 -7.76
C ASP A 46 -1.43 16.01 -7.03
N GLY A 47 -0.54 15.18 -7.59
CA GLY A 47 0.75 14.88 -6.98
C GLY A 47 0.72 13.80 -5.90
N TYR A 48 -0.44 13.22 -5.62
CA TYR A 48 -0.55 12.16 -4.61
C TYR A 48 -0.26 10.79 -5.21
N GLU A 49 0.54 10.02 -4.49
CA GLU A 49 0.88 8.64 -4.86
C GLU A 49 0.72 7.75 -3.64
N LEU A 50 0.05 6.62 -3.81
CA LEU A 50 -0.17 5.66 -2.72
C LEU A 50 0.50 4.35 -3.06
N THR A 51 1.36 3.86 -2.17
CA THR A 51 2.04 2.58 -2.30
C THR A 51 1.45 1.59 -1.31
N TYR A 52 0.98 0.46 -1.83
CA TYR A 52 0.53 -0.69 -1.03
C TYR A 52 1.63 -1.73 -1.09
N GLY A 53 1.97 -2.32 0.05
CA GLY A 53 2.96 -3.39 0.09
C GLY A 53 2.48 -4.58 0.89
N GLN A 54 3.27 -5.65 0.91
CA GLN A 54 2.97 -6.91 1.58
C GLN A 54 1.78 -7.63 0.93
N LEU A 55 1.68 -7.54 -0.40
CA LEU A 55 0.56 -8.10 -1.16
C LEU A 55 0.94 -9.38 -1.88
N THR A 56 -0.08 -10.15 -2.22
CA THR A 56 0.03 -11.31 -3.10
C THR A 56 -1.25 -11.42 -3.92
N ASP A 57 -1.27 -12.30 -4.92
CA ASP A 57 -2.44 -12.56 -5.76
C ASP A 57 -3.05 -11.27 -6.29
N LEU A 58 -2.21 -10.44 -6.92
CA LEU A 58 -2.64 -9.15 -7.45
C LEU A 58 -3.69 -9.32 -8.53
N THR A 59 -4.72 -8.49 -8.50
CA THR A 59 -5.79 -8.47 -9.49
C THR A 59 -5.70 -7.27 -10.41
N VAL A 60 -4.65 -6.45 -10.24
CA VAL A 60 -4.42 -5.25 -11.05
C VAL A 60 -3.03 -5.29 -11.65
N ALA A 61 -2.85 -4.53 -12.73
CA ALA A 61 -1.58 -4.41 -13.43
C ALA A 61 -1.31 -2.95 -13.74
N GLU A 62 -0.08 -2.66 -14.12
CA GLU A 62 0.34 -1.33 -14.54
C GLU A 62 -0.60 -0.81 -15.62
N GLY A 63 -1.08 0.41 -15.47
CA GLY A 63 -2.00 1.04 -16.38
C GLY A 63 -3.46 0.92 -16.02
N ASP A 64 -3.81 0.00 -15.10
CA ASP A 64 -5.21 -0.19 -14.70
C ASP A 64 -5.70 0.99 -13.89
N VAL A 65 -6.96 1.36 -14.12
CA VAL A 65 -7.67 2.32 -13.28
C VAL A 65 -8.35 1.55 -12.15
N VAL A 66 -8.22 2.03 -10.93
CA VAL A 66 -8.87 1.42 -9.77
C VAL A 66 -9.79 2.44 -9.11
N THR A 67 -10.87 1.93 -8.53
CA THR A 67 -11.81 2.76 -7.78
C THR A 67 -11.81 2.32 -6.33
N THR A 68 -12.15 3.26 -5.45
CA THR A 68 -12.22 3.01 -4.00
C THR A 68 -13.11 1.80 -3.73
N GLY A 69 -12.59 0.85 -2.96
CA GLY A 69 -13.32 -0.38 -2.61
C GLY A 69 -13.08 -1.55 -3.55
N GLU A 70 -12.45 -1.32 -4.68
CA GLU A 70 -12.11 -2.40 -5.63
C GLU A 70 -10.98 -3.26 -5.06
N ILE A 71 -11.09 -4.58 -5.16
CA ILE A 71 -10.03 -5.48 -4.67
C ILE A 71 -8.82 -5.39 -5.58
N ILE A 72 -7.65 -5.20 -4.99
CA ILE A 72 -6.39 -5.09 -5.75
C ILE A 72 -5.45 -6.27 -5.51
N GLY A 73 -5.68 -7.04 -4.46
CA GLY A 73 -4.85 -8.19 -4.12
C GLY A 73 -5.24 -8.76 -2.79
N LYS A 74 -4.35 -9.55 -2.22
CA LYS A 74 -4.56 -10.19 -0.92
C LYS A 74 -3.36 -9.94 -0.01
N VAL A 75 -3.56 -10.08 1.29
CA VAL A 75 -2.50 -9.97 2.29
C VAL A 75 -1.58 -11.18 2.17
N ALA A 76 -0.28 -10.92 1.99
CA ALA A 76 0.73 -11.96 1.87
C ALA A 76 1.30 -12.32 3.24
N GLU A 77 2.10 -13.39 3.26
CA GLU A 77 2.98 -13.66 4.38
C GLU A 77 3.98 -12.51 4.49
N PRO A 78 4.29 -12.00 5.70
CA PRO A 78 5.15 -10.83 5.81
C PRO A 78 6.59 -11.15 5.40
N THR A 79 7.28 -10.12 4.89
CA THR A 79 8.71 -10.22 4.64
C THR A 79 9.46 -10.26 5.97
N LYS A 80 10.77 -10.53 5.92
CA LYS A 80 11.61 -10.53 7.12
C LYS A 80 11.56 -9.21 7.87
N TYR A 81 11.49 -8.10 7.14
CA TYR A 81 11.47 -6.76 7.74
C TYR A 81 10.26 -6.53 8.62
N TYR A 82 9.14 -7.19 8.30
CA TYR A 82 7.88 -6.98 8.99
C TYR A 82 7.36 -8.24 9.67
N SER A 83 8.21 -9.24 9.87
CA SER A 83 7.78 -10.52 10.45
C SER A 83 7.33 -10.38 11.90
N VAL A 84 7.90 -9.43 12.65
CA VAL A 84 7.51 -9.17 14.04
C VAL A 84 6.07 -8.64 14.10
N GLU A 85 5.68 -7.83 13.13
CA GLU A 85 4.34 -7.28 13.06
C GLU A 85 3.29 -8.31 12.66
N GLY A 86 3.73 -9.45 12.11
CA GLY A 86 2.81 -10.44 11.57
C GLY A 86 2.27 -10.00 10.22
N CYS A 87 1.21 -10.64 9.76
CA CYS A 87 0.59 -10.28 8.49
C CYS A 87 0.06 -8.86 8.54
N ASN A 88 0.36 -8.09 7.52
CA ASN A 88 0.05 -6.66 7.53
C ASN A 88 0.01 -6.11 6.12
N VAL A 89 -0.56 -4.93 5.98
CA VAL A 89 -0.51 -4.13 4.76
C VAL A 89 0.37 -2.94 5.02
N TYR A 90 1.37 -2.76 4.18
CA TYR A 90 2.23 -1.58 4.18
C TYR A 90 1.54 -0.50 3.34
N LEU A 91 1.44 0.71 3.87
CA LEU A 91 0.75 1.80 3.19
C LEU A 91 1.56 3.08 3.33
N LYS A 92 1.91 3.68 2.19
CA LYS A 92 2.69 4.92 2.18
C LYS A 92 2.06 5.90 1.19
N LEU A 93 1.69 7.07 1.67
CA LEU A 93 1.14 8.14 0.84
C LEU A 93 2.16 9.26 0.72
N THR A 94 2.39 9.72 -0.50
CA THR A 94 3.25 10.88 -0.74
C THR A 94 2.47 11.96 -1.49
N LYS A 95 2.86 13.22 -1.27
CA LYS A 95 2.38 14.38 -2.03
C LYS A 95 3.61 15.06 -2.61
N ASP A 96 3.68 15.10 -3.95
CA ASP A 96 4.84 15.65 -4.67
C ASP A 96 6.16 15.07 -4.16
N GLY A 97 6.16 13.75 -3.90
CA GLY A 97 7.34 13.03 -3.44
C GLY A 97 7.61 13.11 -1.94
N GLN A 98 6.83 13.88 -1.19
CA GLN A 98 7.01 14.02 0.27
C GLN A 98 5.99 13.16 1.02
N PRO A 99 6.43 12.39 2.03
CA PRO A 99 5.49 11.59 2.80
C PRO A 99 4.46 12.44 3.53
N VAL A 100 3.21 12.00 3.50
CA VAL A 100 2.11 12.66 4.20
C VAL A 100 1.30 11.61 4.95
N ASN A 101 0.46 12.05 5.88
CA ASN A 101 -0.33 11.15 6.69
C ASN A 101 -1.46 10.54 5.85
N PRO A 102 -1.44 9.21 5.60
CA PRO A 102 -2.47 8.58 4.76
C PRO A 102 -3.86 8.69 5.33
N LEU A 103 -3.99 8.75 6.65
CA LEU A 103 -5.30 8.74 7.31
C LEU A 103 -6.12 9.99 7.03
N ASN A 104 -5.47 11.05 6.55
CA ASN A 104 -6.16 12.32 6.26
C ASN A 104 -6.80 12.35 4.87
N ARG A 105 -6.51 11.39 4.01
CA ARG A 105 -6.93 11.44 2.61
C ARG A 105 -7.68 10.21 2.13
N LEU A 106 -7.57 9.10 2.85
CA LEU A 106 -8.01 7.81 2.32
C LEU A 106 -9.33 7.39 2.94
N SER A 107 -10.13 6.70 2.13
CA SER A 107 -11.41 6.13 2.53
C SER A 107 -11.22 4.63 2.72
N TRP A 108 -10.72 4.25 3.89
CA TRP A 108 -10.35 2.86 4.14
C TRP A 108 -10.84 2.44 5.53
N ASN A 109 -11.67 1.42 5.56
CA ASN A 109 -12.12 0.81 6.79
C ASN A 109 -11.26 -0.40 7.09
N VAL A 110 -10.63 -0.36 8.24
CA VAL A 110 -9.76 -1.45 8.67
C VAL A 110 -10.28 -2.03 9.96
#